data_d4e90c85eb2dc06901d1edbacf6e0580
#
_entry.id   d4e90c85eb2dc06901d1edbacf6e0580
#
_cell.length_a   1.000
_cell.length_b   1.000
_cell.length_c   1.000
_cell.angle_alpha   90.00
_cell.angle_beta   90.00
_cell.angle_gamma   90.00
#
_symmetry.space_group_name_H-M   'P 1'
#
loop_
_entity.id
_entity.type
_entity.pdbx_description
1 polymer ?
#
loop_
_entity_poly.entity_id
_entity_poly.type
_entity_poly.pdbx_seq_one_letter_code
_entity_poly.pdbx_strand_id
1 'polypeptide(L)'
;MAFRGIHSIKMFPLTNFKEKVDSIWMHRNFIDINYDGTFVGVYCVTDIFEAINYLCKKYELQCEGIIINQLHHWMLINLADELLKIKLPIYVVIHDYMMVCPYLMFQDGNGIRCGLIIERPSNKHCLGCQYLERGIDHFDKIKIFFSKTYHLIKKVIFPSRSAKKNWLSVFPEFEKVSCIRPHLTYTCVRANRKLRDKVRIAYLGYISEFKGYSEWIKLIEKLDKSRFEIYYFGSYVEQAEKDGAKSILVDFNKSNLPSMAEQLEKNRIDIAFLWSNCQETYSYTYYEAFEAGCWIITSKHSGNIVAQVNYNNNGIAFDKIDDCITYLSNFQDEVPLVKANNVLTNTNFSEFNFPNSIDEMVGKVKRPYAIISFLYRHLRSE
;
A
#
# COMPACT_ATOMS: atom_id res chain seq x y z
N MET A 1 -12.10 8.41 -10.54
CA MET A 1 -13.22 7.64 -11.14
C MET A 1 -14.22 8.48 -11.92
N ALA A 2 -14.16 9.78 -11.89
CA ALA A 2 -15.10 10.68 -12.58
C ALA A 2 -15.14 10.59 -14.14
N PHE A 3 -14.26 9.85 -14.78
CA PHE A 3 -14.12 9.85 -16.24
C PHE A 3 -15.13 8.99 -17.04
N ARG A 4 -16.06 8.26 -16.39
CA ARG A 4 -16.99 7.35 -17.10
C ARG A 4 -18.44 7.36 -16.59
N GLY A 5 -18.87 8.40 -15.90
CA GLY A 5 -20.22 8.39 -15.30
C GLY A 5 -20.37 7.36 -14.16
N ILE A 6 -19.27 6.88 -13.59
CA ILE A 6 -19.29 5.97 -12.45
C ILE A 6 -19.27 6.79 -11.17
N HIS A 7 -20.31 6.66 -10.39
CA HIS A 7 -20.42 7.27 -9.07
C HIS A 7 -19.84 6.36 -7.98
N SER A 8 -19.34 6.96 -6.90
CA SER A 8 -18.75 6.20 -5.80
C SER A 8 -19.34 6.59 -4.43
N ILE A 9 -19.78 5.58 -3.68
CA ILE A 9 -20.10 5.71 -2.25
C ILE A 9 -18.90 5.16 -1.49
N LYS A 10 -18.17 6.04 -0.79
CA LYS A 10 -17.00 5.67 0.03
C LYS A 10 -17.38 5.64 1.49
N MET A 11 -16.93 4.60 2.20
CA MET A 11 -17.21 4.38 3.62
C MET A 11 -15.92 4.18 4.38
N PHE A 12 -15.79 4.85 5.50
CA PHE A 12 -14.60 4.80 6.36
C PHE A 12 -15.00 4.61 7.83
N PRO A 13 -14.35 3.70 8.57
CA PRO A 13 -14.54 3.62 10.03
C PRO A 13 -14.08 4.89 10.70
N LEU A 14 -14.83 5.35 11.69
CA LEU A 14 -14.42 6.50 12.50
C LEU A 14 -13.37 6.08 13.52
N THR A 15 -12.10 6.40 13.27
CA THR A 15 -10.95 6.00 14.10
C THR A 15 -10.49 7.09 15.06
N ASN A 16 -10.56 8.35 14.66
CA ASN A 16 -9.96 9.48 15.39
C ASN A 16 -10.92 10.17 16.36
N PHE A 17 -12.15 9.70 16.46
CA PHE A 17 -13.14 10.28 17.38
C PHE A 17 -12.82 9.99 18.85
N LYS A 18 -11.98 8.99 19.11
CA LYS A 18 -11.61 8.53 20.45
C LYS A 18 -10.76 9.52 21.22
N GLU A 19 -9.91 10.28 20.57
CA GLU A 19 -8.96 11.19 21.21
C GLU A 19 -9.61 12.52 21.64
N LYS A 20 -10.73 12.89 20.99
CA LYS A 20 -11.40 14.17 21.23
C LYS A 20 -12.70 14.06 22.08
N VAL A 21 -13.23 12.85 22.28
CA VAL A 21 -14.48 12.62 23.03
C VAL A 21 -14.33 11.40 23.93
N ASP A 22 -14.20 11.64 25.23
CA ASP A 22 -14.03 10.62 26.29
C ASP A 22 -15.24 9.70 26.51
N SER A 23 -16.16 9.61 25.58
CA SER A 23 -17.36 8.79 25.76
C SER A 23 -17.21 7.40 25.15
N ILE A 24 -17.38 6.40 25.98
CA ILE A 24 -17.38 4.96 25.73
C ILE A 24 -18.33 4.54 24.58
N TRP A 25 -19.23 5.40 24.15
CA TRP A 25 -20.30 5.11 23.19
C TRP A 25 -19.90 5.13 21.72
N MET A 26 -18.74 5.69 21.35
CA MET A 26 -18.41 5.93 19.95
C MET A 26 -17.32 5.02 19.38
N HIS A 27 -17.10 3.87 20.01
CA HIS A 27 -16.10 2.94 19.57
C HIS A 27 -16.53 2.07 18.39
N ARG A 28 -15.83 2.21 17.24
CA ARG A 28 -15.81 1.25 16.12
C ARG A 28 -17.15 0.93 15.43
N ASN A 29 -18.27 1.44 15.97
CA ASN A 29 -19.59 1.16 15.43
C ASN A 29 -20.03 2.14 14.36
N PHE A 30 -19.33 3.25 14.21
CA PHE A 30 -19.69 4.32 13.29
C PHE A 30 -18.77 4.41 12.10
N ILE A 31 -19.35 4.78 10.98
CA ILE A 31 -18.67 5.02 9.70
C ILE A 31 -19.07 6.37 9.17
N ASP A 32 -18.16 7.07 8.52
CA ASP A 32 -18.52 8.16 7.64
C ASP A 32 -18.83 7.66 6.24
N ILE A 33 -19.77 8.30 5.57
CA ILE A 33 -20.12 8.01 4.20
C ILE A 33 -19.92 9.26 3.35
N ASN A 34 -19.22 9.10 2.23
CA ASN A 34 -19.00 10.12 1.23
C ASN A 34 -19.56 9.66 -0.12
N TYR A 35 -20.25 10.54 -0.82
CA TYR A 35 -20.71 10.35 -2.19
C TYR A 35 -19.91 11.26 -3.13
N ASP A 36 -19.18 10.68 -4.07
CA ASP A 36 -18.27 11.37 -4.99
C ASP A 36 -17.34 12.39 -4.32
N GLY A 37 -16.84 12.04 -3.14
CA GLY A 37 -15.94 12.90 -2.36
C GLY A 37 -16.65 13.89 -1.44
N THR A 38 -17.98 14.03 -1.53
CA THR A 38 -18.75 14.90 -0.65
C THR A 38 -19.25 14.11 0.56
N PHE A 39 -18.99 14.62 1.76
CA PHE A 39 -19.48 14.03 3.00
C PHE A 39 -21.01 14.04 3.07
N VAL A 40 -21.60 12.88 3.25
CA VAL A 40 -23.05 12.69 3.35
C VAL A 40 -23.48 12.65 4.81
N GLY A 41 -22.78 11.91 5.64
CA GLY A 41 -23.11 11.78 7.06
C GLY A 41 -22.48 10.58 7.73
N VAL A 42 -22.78 10.41 9.02
CA VAL A 42 -22.34 9.29 9.84
C VAL A 42 -23.47 8.30 10.04
N TYR A 43 -23.12 7.02 9.94
CA TYR A 43 -24.03 5.88 10.13
C TYR A 43 -23.42 4.87 11.10
N CYS A 44 -24.23 3.97 11.63
CA CYS A 44 -23.71 2.79 12.30
C CYS A 44 -23.29 1.73 11.28
N VAL A 45 -22.29 0.92 11.57
CA VAL A 45 -21.86 -0.22 10.73
C VAL A 45 -23.03 -1.17 10.45
N THR A 46 -23.91 -1.37 11.42
CA THR A 46 -25.11 -2.22 11.31
C THR A 46 -26.22 -1.65 10.43
N ASP A 47 -26.07 -0.42 9.96
CA ASP A 47 -27.06 0.28 9.13
C ASP A 47 -26.59 0.46 7.67
N ILE A 48 -25.49 -0.20 7.28
CA ILE A 48 -24.88 0.00 5.95
C ILE A 48 -25.86 -0.31 4.81
N PHE A 49 -26.61 -1.40 4.91
CA PHE A 49 -27.58 -1.78 3.91
C PHE A 49 -28.66 -0.70 3.72
N GLU A 50 -29.25 -0.24 4.82
CA GLU A 50 -30.28 0.81 4.81
C GLU A 50 -29.71 2.17 4.38
N ALA A 51 -28.46 2.46 4.72
CA ALA A 51 -27.75 3.67 4.28
C ALA A 51 -27.53 3.68 2.76
N ILE A 52 -27.08 2.57 2.18
CA ILE A 52 -26.91 2.44 0.74
C ILE A 52 -28.27 2.60 0.04
N ASN A 53 -29.31 1.94 0.53
CA ASN A 53 -30.67 2.07 -0.01
C ASN A 53 -31.17 3.52 0.01
N TYR A 54 -30.90 4.25 1.11
CA TYR A 54 -31.24 5.67 1.19
C TYR A 54 -30.50 6.50 0.12
N LEU A 55 -29.21 6.26 -0.04
CA LEU A 55 -28.40 7.00 -1.02
C LEU A 55 -28.79 6.68 -2.45
N CYS A 56 -29.03 5.40 -2.77
CA CYS A 56 -29.48 4.97 -4.08
C CYS A 56 -30.82 5.65 -4.45
N LYS A 57 -31.78 5.69 -3.52
CA LYS A 57 -33.05 6.39 -3.76
C LYS A 57 -32.88 7.90 -3.88
N LYS A 58 -32.03 8.50 -3.03
CA LYS A 58 -31.83 9.96 -3.00
C LYS A 58 -31.18 10.50 -4.26
N TYR A 59 -30.24 9.73 -4.83
CA TYR A 59 -29.42 10.16 -5.96
C TYR A 59 -29.76 9.39 -7.26
N GLU A 60 -30.84 8.60 -7.24
CA GLU A 60 -31.29 7.78 -8.38
C GLU A 60 -30.19 6.87 -8.93
N LEU A 61 -29.48 6.20 -8.00
CA LEU A 61 -28.34 5.33 -8.30
C LEU A 61 -28.72 3.86 -8.28
N GLN A 62 -28.02 3.08 -9.10
CA GLN A 62 -27.97 1.63 -9.01
C GLN A 62 -26.56 1.20 -8.57
N CYS A 63 -26.45 0.44 -7.47
CA CYS A 63 -25.19 -0.11 -7.03
C CYS A 63 -24.85 -1.38 -7.82
N GLU A 64 -23.66 -1.46 -8.41
CA GLU A 64 -23.23 -2.57 -9.25
C GLU A 64 -22.26 -3.52 -8.55
N GLY A 65 -21.61 -3.08 -7.48
CA GLY A 65 -20.64 -3.90 -6.75
C GLY A 65 -19.98 -3.15 -5.60
N ILE A 66 -19.16 -3.90 -4.87
CA ILE A 66 -18.45 -3.42 -3.68
C ILE A 66 -16.97 -3.63 -3.88
N ILE A 67 -16.17 -2.59 -3.62
CA ILE A 67 -14.71 -2.66 -3.61
C ILE A 67 -14.23 -2.53 -2.17
N ILE A 68 -13.55 -3.54 -1.67
CA ILE A 68 -12.90 -3.52 -0.36
C ILE A 68 -11.42 -3.22 -0.56
N ASN A 69 -11.00 -2.01 -0.16
CA ASN A 69 -9.59 -1.59 -0.23
C ASN A 69 -8.85 -1.85 1.08
N GLN A 70 -9.55 -1.81 2.22
CA GLN A 70 -8.95 -1.97 3.54
C GLN A 70 -10.01 -2.42 4.55
N LEU A 71 -9.61 -3.32 5.47
CA LEU A 71 -10.48 -3.81 6.55
C LEU A 71 -10.03 -3.34 7.94
N HIS A 72 -9.01 -2.47 8.01
CA HIS A 72 -8.50 -1.95 9.27
C HIS A 72 -9.57 -1.11 9.99
N HIS A 73 -9.70 -1.31 11.29
CA HIS A 73 -10.68 -0.66 12.17
C HIS A 73 -12.17 -1.00 11.93
N TRP A 74 -12.49 -1.85 10.96
CA TRP A 74 -13.87 -2.29 10.77
C TRP A 74 -14.31 -3.31 11.82
N MET A 75 -15.59 -3.27 12.17
CA MET A 75 -16.27 -4.36 12.88
C MET A 75 -16.60 -5.48 11.88
N LEU A 76 -15.64 -6.37 11.65
CA LEU A 76 -15.64 -7.31 10.53
C LEU A 76 -16.87 -8.22 10.49
N ILE A 77 -17.35 -8.69 11.65
CA ILE A 77 -18.51 -9.59 11.71
C ILE A 77 -19.77 -8.83 11.29
N ASN A 78 -19.98 -7.62 11.84
CA ASN A 78 -21.12 -6.79 11.47
C ASN A 78 -21.07 -6.36 10.00
N LEU A 79 -19.88 -5.99 9.52
CA LEU A 79 -19.69 -5.67 8.10
C LEU A 79 -20.05 -6.87 7.21
N ALA A 80 -19.61 -8.08 7.57
CA ALA A 80 -19.97 -9.28 6.80
C ALA A 80 -21.48 -9.50 6.76
N ASP A 81 -22.17 -9.32 7.89
CA ASP A 81 -23.63 -9.49 7.97
C ASP A 81 -24.35 -8.44 7.10
N GLU A 82 -23.88 -7.20 7.05
CA GLU A 82 -24.42 -6.17 6.16
C GLU A 82 -24.19 -6.50 4.67
N LEU A 83 -22.96 -6.96 4.33
CA LEU A 83 -22.64 -7.37 2.96
C LEU A 83 -23.53 -8.53 2.48
N LEU A 84 -23.86 -9.46 3.39
CA LEU A 84 -24.79 -10.56 3.10
C LEU A 84 -26.23 -10.08 2.83
N LYS A 85 -26.66 -8.97 3.43
CA LYS A 85 -27.96 -8.34 3.11
C LYS A 85 -27.94 -7.65 1.74
N ILE A 86 -26.81 -7.00 1.40
CA ILE A 86 -26.62 -6.26 0.15
C ILE A 86 -26.55 -7.20 -1.06
N LYS A 87 -25.88 -8.35 -0.93
CA LYS A 87 -25.74 -9.41 -1.95
C LYS A 87 -25.10 -8.96 -3.27
N LEU A 88 -24.30 -7.90 -3.27
CA LEU A 88 -23.57 -7.44 -4.43
C LEU A 88 -22.23 -8.16 -4.61
N PRO A 89 -21.70 -8.24 -5.84
CA PRO A 89 -20.36 -8.78 -6.08
C PRO A 89 -19.30 -7.96 -5.36
N ILE A 90 -18.36 -8.65 -4.71
CA ILE A 90 -17.27 -8.04 -3.94
C ILE A 90 -15.95 -8.22 -4.69
N TYR A 91 -15.17 -7.13 -4.75
CA TYR A 91 -13.81 -7.08 -5.25
C TYR A 91 -12.89 -6.65 -4.11
N VAL A 92 -11.93 -7.48 -3.75
CA VAL A 92 -10.98 -7.18 -2.68
C VAL A 92 -9.66 -6.73 -3.30
N VAL A 93 -9.18 -5.54 -2.93
CA VAL A 93 -7.91 -4.99 -3.41
C VAL A 93 -6.89 -5.02 -2.28
N ILE A 94 -5.79 -5.70 -2.51
CA ILE A 94 -4.73 -5.87 -1.51
C ILE A 94 -3.70 -4.76 -1.67
N HIS A 95 -3.60 -3.88 -0.68
CA HIS A 95 -2.61 -2.80 -0.63
C HIS A 95 -1.45 -3.14 0.32
N ASP A 96 -1.74 -3.87 1.38
CA ASP A 96 -0.82 -4.27 2.44
C ASP A 96 -1.17 -5.68 2.94
N TYR A 97 -0.50 -6.12 4.00
CA TYR A 97 -0.73 -7.43 4.58
C TYR A 97 -1.64 -7.41 5.82
N MET A 98 -2.39 -6.35 6.07
CA MET A 98 -3.25 -6.24 7.25
C MET A 98 -4.22 -7.40 7.40
N MET A 99 -4.74 -7.94 6.30
CA MET A 99 -5.65 -9.08 6.31
C MET A 99 -4.98 -10.41 6.71
N VAL A 100 -3.65 -10.45 6.79
CA VAL A 100 -2.86 -11.62 7.18
C VAL A 100 -1.89 -11.34 8.33
N CYS A 101 -1.66 -10.08 8.68
CA CYS A 101 -0.81 -9.66 9.78
C CYS A 101 -1.28 -8.34 10.36
N PRO A 102 -1.64 -8.23 11.65
CA PRO A 102 -2.14 -6.99 12.23
C PRO A 102 -1.11 -5.86 12.25
N TYR A 103 0.19 -6.18 12.09
CA TYR A 103 1.28 -5.22 12.00
C TYR A 103 1.60 -4.79 10.56
N LEU A 104 0.85 -5.25 9.56
CA LEU A 104 0.95 -4.89 8.14
C LEU A 104 2.21 -5.34 7.39
N MET A 105 3.34 -5.53 8.08
CA MET A 105 4.67 -5.58 7.47
C MET A 105 5.42 -6.90 7.67
N PHE A 106 4.81 -7.90 8.30
CA PHE A 106 5.45 -9.16 8.67
C PHE A 106 6.74 -8.98 9.49
N GLN A 107 6.67 -8.09 10.45
CA GLN A 107 7.71 -7.91 11.46
C GLN A 107 7.09 -8.05 12.85
N ASP A 108 7.88 -8.47 13.83
CA ASP A 108 7.49 -8.34 15.22
C ASP A 108 7.68 -6.88 15.70
N GLY A 109 7.26 -6.60 16.93
CA GLY A 109 7.38 -5.23 17.47
C GLY A 109 8.82 -4.74 17.68
N ASN A 110 9.79 -5.62 17.55
CA ASN A 110 11.22 -5.30 17.65
C ASN A 110 11.87 -5.13 16.26
N GLY A 111 11.07 -5.13 15.19
CA GLY A 111 11.57 -5.04 13.83
C GLY A 111 12.14 -6.35 13.29
N ILE A 112 12.07 -7.43 14.06
CA ILE A 112 12.52 -8.76 13.62
C ILE A 112 11.48 -9.31 12.65
N ARG A 113 11.94 -9.73 11.48
CA ARG A 113 11.08 -10.34 10.48
C ARG A 113 10.40 -11.58 11.02
N CYS A 114 9.09 -11.58 10.91
CA CYS A 114 8.34 -12.81 11.05
C CYS A 114 8.64 -13.70 9.85
N GLY A 115 8.99 -14.96 10.08
CA GLY A 115 9.24 -15.95 9.04
C GLY A 115 8.12 -16.06 8.01
N LEU A 116 8.30 -16.88 7.00
CA LEU A 116 7.34 -17.05 5.92
C LEU A 116 5.94 -17.35 6.48
N ILE A 117 4.96 -16.72 5.89
CA ILE A 117 3.52 -16.79 6.26
C ILE A 117 2.99 -18.22 6.22
N ILE A 118 3.58 -19.08 5.40
CA ILE A 118 3.21 -20.50 5.23
C ILE A 118 3.14 -21.24 6.57
N GLU A 119 3.90 -20.81 7.57
CA GLU A 119 3.96 -21.40 8.90
C GLU A 119 2.99 -20.77 9.90
N ARG A 120 2.21 -19.77 9.48
CA ARG A 120 1.41 -18.89 10.34
C ARG A 120 0.00 -19.31 10.74
N PRO A 121 -0.63 -20.38 10.26
CA PRO A 121 -1.89 -20.79 10.87
C PRO A 121 -1.74 -21.25 12.33
N SER A 122 -0.51 -21.50 12.78
CA SER A 122 -0.27 -21.84 14.18
C SER A 122 0.19 -20.62 14.96
N ASN A 123 -0.46 -20.35 16.08
CA ASN A 123 -0.13 -19.30 17.06
C ASN A 123 1.36 -19.25 17.48
N LYS A 124 2.16 -20.22 17.07
CA LYS A 124 3.58 -20.37 17.42
C LYS A 124 4.48 -19.27 16.84
N HIS A 125 4.16 -18.74 15.67
CA HIS A 125 5.03 -17.76 15.00
C HIS A 125 4.82 -16.31 15.45
N CYS A 126 3.72 -16.04 16.14
CA CYS A 126 3.49 -14.76 16.78
C CYS A 126 3.89 -14.75 18.27
N LEU A 127 4.44 -15.87 18.78
CA LEU A 127 4.94 -16.00 20.16
C LEU A 127 6.13 -15.05 20.36
N GLY A 128 6.04 -13.95 20.91
CA GLY A 128 7.06 -12.89 21.03
C GLY A 128 6.73 -11.63 20.25
N CYS A 129 5.69 -11.66 19.43
CA CYS A 129 5.15 -10.47 18.83
C CYS A 129 4.33 -9.70 19.88
N GLN A 130 4.64 -8.42 20.11
CA GLN A 130 3.86 -7.55 21.01
C GLN A 130 2.37 -7.41 20.58
N TYR A 131 2.05 -7.84 19.37
CA TYR A 131 0.70 -7.83 18.82
C TYR A 131 0.02 -9.21 18.88
N LEU A 132 0.60 -10.17 19.59
CA LEU A 132 0.15 -11.56 19.61
C LEU A 132 -1.35 -11.68 19.94
N GLU A 133 -1.80 -11.12 21.06
CA GLU A 133 -3.20 -11.19 21.47
C GLU A 133 -4.13 -10.50 20.46
N ARG A 134 -3.75 -9.31 20.00
CA ARG A 134 -4.49 -8.59 18.95
C ARG A 134 -4.45 -9.34 17.63
N GLY A 135 -3.33 -10.02 17.35
CA GLY A 135 -3.10 -10.76 16.11
C GLY A 135 -3.99 -11.98 15.98
N ILE A 136 -4.17 -12.76 17.04
CA ILE A 136 -5.04 -13.94 17.04
C ILE A 136 -6.50 -13.52 16.82
N ASP A 137 -7.01 -12.60 17.64
CA ASP A 137 -8.38 -12.11 17.53
C ASP A 137 -8.64 -11.42 16.17
N HIS A 138 -7.68 -10.66 15.68
CA HIS A 138 -7.75 -10.04 14.35
C HIS A 138 -7.83 -11.09 13.24
N PHE A 139 -6.96 -12.08 13.28
CA PHE A 139 -6.88 -13.12 12.26
C PHE A 139 -8.14 -14.01 12.24
N ASP A 140 -8.65 -14.38 13.40
CA ASP A 140 -9.88 -15.15 13.51
C ASP A 140 -11.08 -14.36 12.97
N LYS A 141 -11.18 -13.07 13.26
CA LYS A 141 -12.21 -12.18 12.69
C LYS A 141 -12.10 -12.04 11.18
N ILE A 142 -10.88 -11.92 10.65
CA ILE A 142 -10.65 -11.89 9.19
C ILE A 142 -11.08 -13.22 8.55
N LYS A 143 -10.73 -14.36 9.14
CA LYS A 143 -11.18 -15.68 8.64
C LYS A 143 -12.70 -15.80 8.63
N ILE A 144 -13.35 -15.40 9.72
CA ILE A 144 -14.82 -15.40 9.81
C ILE A 144 -15.43 -14.50 8.73
N PHE A 145 -14.87 -13.28 8.56
CA PHE A 145 -15.31 -12.34 7.53
C PHE A 145 -15.26 -12.98 6.13
N PHE A 146 -14.10 -13.52 5.75
CA PHE A 146 -13.93 -14.14 4.44
C PHE A 146 -14.78 -15.41 4.27
N SER A 147 -14.89 -16.24 5.30
CA SER A 147 -15.76 -17.43 5.27
C SER A 147 -17.22 -17.06 5.00
N LYS A 148 -17.75 -16.04 5.69
CA LYS A 148 -19.12 -15.57 5.49
C LYS A 148 -19.35 -14.98 4.10
N THR A 149 -18.39 -14.21 3.59
CA THR A 149 -18.55 -13.42 2.34
C THR A 149 -17.98 -14.11 1.10
N TYR A 150 -17.36 -15.28 1.23
CA TYR A 150 -16.65 -16.00 0.16
C TYR A 150 -17.42 -16.06 -1.15
N HIS A 151 -18.70 -16.45 -1.10
CA HIS A 151 -19.54 -16.63 -2.29
C HIS A 151 -19.88 -15.31 -3.02
N LEU A 152 -19.73 -14.17 -2.35
CA LEU A 152 -19.89 -12.84 -2.95
C LEU A 152 -18.61 -12.33 -3.60
N ILE A 153 -17.43 -12.86 -3.20
CA ILE A 153 -16.13 -12.39 -3.69
C ILE A 153 -15.90 -12.89 -5.12
N LYS A 154 -15.85 -11.96 -6.04
CA LYS A 154 -15.63 -12.23 -7.47
C LYS A 154 -14.16 -12.17 -7.85
N LYS A 155 -13.39 -11.25 -7.24
CA LYS A 155 -11.95 -11.16 -7.47
C LYS A 155 -11.22 -10.67 -6.22
N VAL A 156 -10.00 -11.21 -6.02
CA VAL A 156 -8.98 -10.68 -5.12
C VAL A 156 -7.84 -10.15 -5.98
N ILE A 157 -7.56 -8.86 -5.89
CA ILE A 157 -6.67 -8.12 -6.78
C ILE A 157 -5.39 -7.77 -6.03
N PHE A 158 -4.25 -8.23 -6.55
CA PHE A 158 -2.94 -8.04 -5.96
C PHE A 158 -2.09 -7.07 -6.79
N PRO A 159 -1.32 -6.18 -6.17
CA PRO A 159 -0.45 -5.25 -6.89
C PRO A 159 0.80 -5.92 -7.46
N SER A 160 1.17 -7.11 -6.96
CA SER A 160 2.36 -7.84 -7.39
C SER A 160 2.25 -9.34 -7.20
N ARG A 161 3.17 -10.09 -7.86
CA ARG A 161 3.29 -11.55 -7.69
C ARG A 161 3.70 -11.94 -6.27
N SER A 162 4.59 -11.15 -5.64
CA SER A 162 5.02 -11.40 -4.26
C SER A 162 3.88 -11.20 -3.28
N ALA A 163 3.09 -10.14 -3.42
CA ALA A 163 1.90 -9.91 -2.62
C ALA A 163 0.88 -11.04 -2.77
N LYS A 164 0.59 -11.46 -4.01
CA LYS A 164 -0.29 -12.61 -4.28
C LYS A 164 0.21 -13.88 -3.59
N LYS A 165 1.48 -14.25 -3.80
CA LYS A 165 2.08 -15.45 -3.20
C LYS A 165 1.96 -15.44 -1.69
N ASN A 166 2.33 -14.34 -1.05
CA ASN A 166 2.31 -14.23 0.40
C ASN A 166 0.89 -14.30 0.97
N TRP A 167 -0.06 -13.59 0.37
CA TRP A 167 -1.43 -13.57 0.85
C TRP A 167 -2.14 -14.93 0.65
N LEU A 168 -1.98 -15.55 -0.51
CA LEU A 168 -2.58 -16.85 -0.82
C LEU A 168 -1.96 -18.01 -0.03
N SER A 169 -0.79 -17.86 0.56
CA SER A 169 -0.27 -18.85 1.52
C SER A 169 -1.12 -18.97 2.78
N VAL A 170 -1.93 -17.96 3.09
CA VAL A 170 -2.87 -17.92 4.22
C VAL A 170 -4.30 -18.26 3.79
N PHE A 171 -4.69 -17.80 2.60
CA PHE A 171 -6.04 -17.97 2.05
C PHE A 171 -5.99 -18.62 0.66
N PRO A 172 -5.55 -19.89 0.57
CA PRO A 172 -5.36 -20.59 -0.72
C PRO A 172 -6.66 -20.79 -1.51
N GLU A 173 -7.81 -20.79 -0.84
CA GLU A 173 -9.13 -20.93 -1.46
C GLU A 173 -9.46 -19.84 -2.47
N PHE A 174 -8.81 -18.66 -2.39
CA PHE A 174 -9.02 -17.55 -3.33
C PHE A 174 -8.15 -17.60 -4.59
N GLU A 175 -7.31 -18.64 -4.77
CA GLU A 175 -6.42 -18.75 -5.95
C GLU A 175 -7.20 -18.59 -7.27
N LYS A 176 -8.35 -19.27 -7.40
CA LYS A 176 -9.15 -19.27 -8.63
C LYS A 176 -9.76 -17.90 -8.99
N VAL A 177 -9.99 -17.06 -8.00
CA VAL A 177 -10.57 -15.72 -8.18
C VAL A 177 -9.54 -14.61 -8.03
N SER A 178 -8.26 -14.96 -7.96
CA SER A 178 -7.17 -14.00 -7.77
C SER A 178 -6.57 -13.51 -9.09
N CYS A 179 -6.21 -12.24 -9.16
CA CYS A 179 -5.49 -11.67 -10.29
C CYS A 179 -4.42 -10.67 -9.83
N ILE A 180 -3.44 -10.40 -10.70
CA ILE A 180 -2.40 -9.41 -10.45
C ILE A 180 -2.70 -8.18 -11.29
N ARG A 181 -2.74 -7.01 -10.64
CA ARG A 181 -2.88 -5.70 -11.27
C ARG A 181 -2.00 -4.70 -10.56
N PRO A 182 -0.87 -4.32 -11.15
CA PRO A 182 -0.04 -3.25 -10.63
C PRO A 182 -0.82 -1.94 -10.48
N HIS A 183 -0.49 -1.13 -9.48
CA HIS A 183 -1.16 0.14 -9.23
C HIS A 183 -0.93 1.16 -10.35
N LEU A 184 0.26 1.16 -10.92
CA LEU A 184 0.65 2.06 -12.01
C LEU A 184 1.45 1.30 -13.07
N THR A 185 1.49 1.87 -14.28
CA THR A 185 2.32 1.40 -15.39
C THR A 185 3.46 2.38 -15.57
N TYR A 186 4.65 1.87 -15.66
CA TYR A 186 5.86 2.65 -15.87
C TYR A 186 6.57 2.21 -17.16
N THR A 187 7.15 3.16 -17.84
CA THR A 187 7.98 2.92 -19.02
C THR A 187 9.41 3.35 -18.71
N CYS A 188 10.35 2.44 -18.75
CA CYS A 188 11.75 2.79 -18.56
C CYS A 188 12.24 3.63 -19.74
N VAL A 189 12.68 4.83 -19.48
CA VAL A 189 13.34 5.69 -20.44
C VAL A 189 14.84 5.40 -20.35
N ARG A 190 15.42 4.83 -21.41
CA ARG A 190 16.85 4.62 -21.48
C ARG A 190 17.59 5.95 -21.40
N ALA A 191 18.28 6.18 -20.32
CA ALA A 191 19.29 7.22 -20.28
C ALA A 191 20.62 6.65 -20.81
N ASN A 192 21.06 7.08 -21.98
CA ASN A 192 22.45 6.93 -22.42
C ASN A 192 23.31 7.82 -21.52
N ARG A 193 23.77 7.27 -20.38
CA ARG A 193 24.52 8.04 -19.40
C ARG A 193 26.01 7.93 -19.75
N LYS A 194 26.63 9.06 -20.08
CA LYS A 194 28.09 9.15 -20.15
C LYS A 194 28.66 8.98 -18.74
N LEU A 195 29.74 8.21 -18.65
CA LEU A 195 30.56 8.08 -17.44
C LEU A 195 30.91 9.46 -16.89
N ARG A 196 30.87 9.59 -15.60
CA ARG A 196 31.22 10.79 -14.84
C ARG A 196 32.30 10.47 -13.84
N ASP A 197 32.91 11.54 -13.30
CA ASP A 197 33.92 11.41 -12.27
C ASP A 197 33.41 10.80 -10.95
N LYS A 198 32.10 10.92 -10.69
CA LYS A 198 31.46 10.36 -9.49
C LYS A 198 30.13 9.68 -9.78
N VAL A 199 29.88 8.56 -9.10
CA VAL A 199 28.60 7.84 -9.09
C VAL A 199 27.63 8.54 -8.13
N ARG A 200 26.41 8.79 -8.58
CA ARG A 200 25.34 9.39 -7.78
C ARG A 200 24.43 8.32 -7.21
N ILE A 201 24.46 8.17 -5.90
CA ILE A 201 23.62 7.23 -5.16
C ILE A 201 22.58 7.99 -4.34
N ALA A 202 21.33 7.51 -4.36
CA ALA A 202 20.22 8.18 -3.68
C ALA A 202 19.39 7.24 -2.82
N TYR A 203 18.99 7.70 -1.64
CA TYR A 203 17.87 7.15 -0.87
C TYR A 203 16.57 7.84 -1.30
N LEU A 204 15.49 7.06 -1.46
CA LEU A 204 14.22 7.55 -2.00
C LEU A 204 13.05 7.33 -1.03
N GLY A 205 12.29 8.39 -0.80
CA GLY A 205 11.00 8.33 -0.12
C GLY A 205 11.07 8.60 1.38
N TYR A 206 10.24 7.89 2.14
CA TYR A 206 10.03 8.13 3.56
C TYR A 206 11.21 7.65 4.40
N ILE A 207 11.72 8.51 5.30
CA ILE A 207 12.75 8.14 6.27
C ILE A 207 12.13 7.29 7.38
N SER A 208 12.48 6.00 7.41
CA SER A 208 12.07 5.08 8.47
C SER A 208 12.92 3.82 8.52
N GLU A 209 12.93 3.15 9.67
CA GLU A 209 13.58 1.86 9.86
C GLU A 209 13.04 0.78 8.91
N PHE A 210 11.73 0.81 8.62
CA PHE A 210 11.11 -0.12 7.68
C PHE A 210 11.61 0.04 6.24
N LYS A 211 12.04 1.24 5.89
CA LYS A 211 12.61 1.57 4.57
C LYS A 211 14.14 1.51 4.56
N GLY A 212 14.75 1.01 5.64
CA GLY A 212 16.19 0.79 5.74
C GLY A 212 17.02 2.05 5.89
N TYR A 213 16.50 3.05 6.61
CA TYR A 213 17.26 4.29 6.78
C TYR A 213 18.52 4.10 7.64
N SER A 214 18.47 3.25 8.66
CA SER A 214 19.67 2.91 9.47
C SER A 214 20.75 2.24 8.61
N GLU A 215 20.38 1.39 7.66
CA GLU A 215 21.30 0.78 6.69
C GLU A 215 21.85 1.81 5.72
N TRP A 216 21.02 2.77 5.30
CA TRP A 216 21.48 3.90 4.50
C TRP A 216 22.55 4.72 5.21
N ILE A 217 22.35 5.07 6.48
CA ILE A 217 23.34 5.83 7.27
C ILE A 217 24.65 5.05 7.37
N LYS A 218 24.59 3.76 7.73
CA LYS A 218 25.80 2.90 7.78
C LYS A 218 26.53 2.87 6.44
N LEU A 219 25.79 2.84 5.33
CA LEU A 219 26.38 2.83 4.00
C LEU A 219 27.10 4.15 3.70
N ILE A 220 26.45 5.29 3.86
CA ILE A 220 27.01 6.61 3.47
C ILE A 220 28.19 7.04 4.35
N GLU A 221 28.28 6.54 5.58
CA GLU A 221 29.43 6.73 6.45
C GLU A 221 30.70 6.02 5.92
N LYS A 222 30.53 4.92 5.18
CA LYS A 222 31.62 4.08 4.65
C LYS A 222 31.96 4.37 3.20
N LEU A 223 31.07 5.03 2.45
CA LEU A 223 31.33 5.35 1.06
C LEU A 223 32.43 6.39 0.87
N ASP A 224 33.32 6.13 -0.08
CA ASP A 224 34.34 7.08 -0.51
C ASP A 224 33.71 8.27 -1.22
N LYS A 225 33.66 9.42 -0.55
CA LYS A 225 33.08 10.67 -1.06
C LYS A 225 33.86 11.28 -2.25
N SER A 226 35.07 10.79 -2.53
CA SER A 226 35.77 11.14 -3.75
C SER A 226 35.15 10.48 -4.99
N ARG A 227 34.54 9.31 -4.82
CA ARG A 227 33.93 8.49 -5.87
C ARG A 227 32.42 8.57 -5.91
N PHE A 228 31.76 8.89 -4.80
CA PHE A 228 30.30 8.94 -4.67
C PHE A 228 29.79 10.33 -4.34
N GLU A 229 28.67 10.72 -4.97
CA GLU A 229 27.82 11.83 -4.53
C GLU A 229 26.54 11.25 -3.92
N ILE A 230 26.20 11.70 -2.71
CA ILE A 230 25.12 11.16 -1.89
C ILE A 230 23.91 12.06 -1.99
N TYR A 231 22.76 11.51 -2.35
CA TYR A 231 21.50 12.22 -2.52
C TYR A 231 20.37 11.63 -1.68
N TYR A 232 19.39 12.46 -1.39
CA TYR A 232 18.10 12.09 -0.82
C TYR A 232 16.97 12.73 -1.62
N PHE A 233 15.91 11.96 -1.88
CA PHE A 233 14.69 12.45 -2.53
C PHE A 233 13.47 12.09 -1.69
N GLY A 234 12.78 13.09 -1.16
CA GLY A 234 11.59 12.91 -0.32
C GLY A 234 11.23 14.16 0.46
N SER A 235 10.37 14.02 1.47
CA SER A 235 9.85 15.15 2.26
C SER A 235 10.71 15.52 3.50
N TYR A 236 11.71 14.70 3.87
CA TYR A 236 12.55 14.89 5.07
C TYR A 236 13.90 15.55 4.74
N VAL A 237 13.86 16.68 4.04
CA VAL A 237 15.04 17.36 3.50
C VAL A 237 16.05 17.73 4.60
N GLU A 238 15.57 18.39 5.67
CA GLU A 238 16.45 18.86 6.76
C GLU A 238 17.19 17.72 7.47
N GLN A 239 16.51 16.57 7.70
CA GLN A 239 17.13 15.43 8.34
C GLN A 239 18.23 14.83 7.45
N ALA A 240 17.93 14.63 6.18
CA ALA A 240 18.86 14.04 5.25
C ALA A 240 20.09 14.94 4.97
N GLU A 241 19.94 16.26 5.01
CA GLU A 241 21.06 17.21 4.92
C GLU A 241 21.97 17.14 6.16
N LYS A 242 21.40 17.03 7.36
CA LYS A 242 22.17 16.82 8.59
C LYS A 242 22.98 15.52 8.53
N ASP A 243 22.44 14.51 7.87
CA ASP A 243 23.09 13.21 7.69
C ASP A 243 24.07 13.19 6.50
N GLY A 244 24.24 14.33 5.81
CA GLY A 244 25.28 14.54 4.79
C GLY A 244 24.87 14.22 3.35
N ALA A 245 23.58 14.12 3.07
CA ALA A 245 23.04 13.95 1.71
C ALA A 245 22.67 15.30 1.07
N LYS A 246 22.84 15.41 -0.25
CA LYS A 246 22.22 16.49 -1.03
C LYS A 246 20.73 16.19 -1.20
N SER A 247 19.87 17.03 -0.65
CA SER A 247 18.44 16.74 -0.55
C SER A 247 17.61 17.44 -1.63
N ILE A 248 16.64 16.71 -2.17
CA ILE A 248 15.68 17.20 -3.15
C ILE A 248 14.27 16.92 -2.61
N LEU A 249 13.48 17.98 -2.47
CA LEU A 249 12.09 17.86 -2.04
C LEU A 249 11.25 17.17 -3.10
N VAL A 250 10.67 16.05 -2.73
CA VAL A 250 9.62 15.35 -3.49
C VAL A 250 8.46 15.08 -2.54
N ASP A 251 7.27 15.55 -2.88
CA ASP A 251 6.06 15.39 -2.07
C ASP A 251 4.89 15.04 -2.97
N PHE A 252 4.38 13.83 -2.83
CA PHE A 252 3.26 13.30 -3.62
C PHE A 252 1.93 14.02 -3.38
N ASN A 253 1.80 14.76 -2.27
CA ASN A 253 0.59 15.52 -1.95
C ASN A 253 0.58 16.89 -2.63
N LYS A 254 1.69 17.29 -3.26
CA LYS A 254 1.85 18.58 -3.92
C LYS A 254 1.92 18.40 -5.44
N SER A 255 0.80 18.55 -6.11
CA SER A 255 0.67 18.37 -7.56
C SER A 255 1.50 19.34 -8.41
N ASN A 256 2.02 20.41 -7.81
CA ASN A 256 2.86 21.41 -8.47
C ASN A 256 4.37 21.10 -8.41
N LEU A 257 4.77 20.03 -7.73
CA LEU A 257 6.16 19.57 -7.71
C LEU A 257 6.40 18.51 -8.80
N PRO A 258 7.61 18.48 -9.38
CA PRO A 258 8.01 17.42 -10.29
C PRO A 258 7.94 16.04 -9.62
N SER A 259 7.64 15.01 -10.40
CA SER A 259 7.61 13.62 -9.93
C SER A 259 8.98 13.14 -9.46
N MET A 260 9.01 12.06 -8.69
CA MET A 260 10.26 11.42 -8.27
C MET A 260 11.10 11.02 -9.48
N ALA A 261 10.50 10.40 -10.50
CA ALA A 261 11.22 9.96 -11.70
C ALA A 261 11.86 11.14 -12.45
N GLU A 262 11.13 12.25 -12.65
CA GLU A 262 11.66 13.48 -13.28
C GLU A 262 12.83 14.06 -12.49
N GLN A 263 12.73 14.06 -11.16
CA GLN A 263 13.81 14.57 -10.31
C GLN A 263 15.05 13.68 -10.34
N LEU A 264 14.88 12.36 -10.34
CA LEU A 264 15.98 11.39 -10.46
C LEU A 264 16.69 11.55 -11.82
N GLU A 265 15.94 11.71 -12.90
CA GLU A 265 16.49 11.92 -14.23
C GLU A 265 17.23 13.24 -14.33
N LYS A 266 16.62 14.36 -13.90
CA LYS A 266 17.23 15.70 -13.88
C LYS A 266 18.54 15.72 -13.11
N ASN A 267 18.58 15.06 -11.95
CA ASN A 267 19.78 14.96 -11.13
C ASN A 267 20.69 13.81 -11.57
N ARG A 268 20.28 13.05 -12.59
CA ARG A 268 21.04 11.94 -13.19
C ARG A 268 21.53 10.96 -12.13
N ILE A 269 20.63 10.45 -11.31
CA ILE A 269 20.96 9.46 -10.27
C ILE A 269 21.28 8.13 -10.92
N ASP A 270 22.43 7.56 -10.56
CA ASP A 270 22.92 6.31 -11.12
C ASP A 270 22.41 5.10 -10.35
N ILE A 271 22.39 5.21 -9.02
CA ILE A 271 21.99 4.11 -8.11
C ILE A 271 20.87 4.62 -7.19
N ALA A 272 19.78 3.88 -7.13
CA ALA A 272 18.73 4.06 -6.12
C ALA A 272 18.88 2.99 -5.02
N PHE A 273 19.05 3.42 -3.78
CA PHE A 273 19.10 2.57 -2.61
C PHE A 273 17.69 2.42 -2.03
N LEU A 274 17.11 1.23 -2.21
CA LEU A 274 15.75 0.88 -1.81
C LEU A 274 15.76 -0.32 -0.85
N TRP A 275 16.37 -0.15 0.31
CA TRP A 275 16.60 -1.18 1.30
C TRP A 275 15.39 -1.34 2.22
N SER A 276 14.33 -2.02 1.75
CA SER A 276 13.20 -2.26 2.62
C SER A 276 13.45 -3.44 3.57
N ASN A 277 13.29 -3.21 4.87
CA ASN A 277 13.34 -4.23 5.92
C ASN A 277 11.99 -4.96 6.08
N CYS A 278 10.95 -4.56 5.37
CA CYS A 278 9.65 -5.20 5.36
C CYS A 278 9.31 -5.81 3.98
N GLN A 279 8.32 -6.69 3.97
CA GLN A 279 7.79 -7.27 2.75
C GLN A 279 6.92 -6.26 2.01
N GLU A 280 7.48 -5.56 1.02
CA GLU A 280 6.70 -4.65 0.19
C GLU A 280 5.68 -5.40 -0.65
N THR A 281 4.43 -4.97 -0.62
CA THR A 281 3.41 -5.44 -1.56
C THR A 281 3.58 -4.80 -2.93
N TYR A 282 3.93 -3.49 -2.91
CA TYR A 282 4.21 -2.67 -4.08
C TYR A 282 5.08 -1.48 -3.65
N SER A 283 6.08 -1.14 -4.43
CA SER A 283 6.95 0.01 -4.13
C SER A 283 6.89 1.02 -5.27
N TYR A 284 6.23 2.15 -5.05
CA TYR A 284 6.19 3.24 -6.02
C TYR A 284 7.60 3.75 -6.35
N THR A 285 8.44 3.93 -5.32
CA THR A 285 9.82 4.40 -5.48
C THR A 285 10.68 3.47 -6.33
N TYR A 286 10.41 2.15 -6.31
CA TYR A 286 11.07 1.21 -7.23
C TYR A 286 10.74 1.54 -8.68
N TYR A 287 9.45 1.70 -8.99
CA TYR A 287 9.02 1.93 -10.37
C TYR A 287 9.47 3.30 -10.89
N GLU A 288 9.46 4.32 -10.03
CA GLU A 288 9.97 5.65 -10.37
C GLU A 288 11.48 5.65 -10.60
N ALA A 289 12.25 4.92 -9.80
CA ALA A 289 13.68 4.70 -10.02
C ALA A 289 13.95 3.89 -11.31
N PHE A 290 13.11 2.90 -11.59
CA PHE A 290 13.17 2.11 -12.83
C PHE A 290 12.88 2.98 -14.06
N GLU A 291 11.85 3.82 -14.00
CA GLU A 291 11.50 4.78 -15.06
C GLU A 291 12.67 5.73 -15.33
N ALA A 292 13.30 6.26 -14.28
CA ALA A 292 14.49 7.10 -14.37
C ALA A 292 15.76 6.34 -14.81
N GLY A 293 15.71 5.02 -15.00
CA GLY A 293 16.84 4.21 -15.43
C GLY A 293 17.92 4.03 -14.35
N CYS A 294 17.58 4.12 -13.07
CA CYS A 294 18.52 3.88 -11.98
C CYS A 294 18.83 2.37 -11.81
N TRP A 295 20.07 2.05 -11.47
CA TRP A 295 20.43 0.74 -10.94
C TRP A 295 19.95 0.62 -9.51
N ILE A 296 19.29 -0.48 -9.16
CA ILE A 296 18.66 -0.63 -7.84
C ILE A 296 19.56 -1.45 -6.92
N ILE A 297 19.81 -0.94 -5.72
CA ILE A 297 20.38 -1.70 -4.61
C ILE A 297 19.27 -1.93 -3.57
N THR A 298 19.08 -3.18 -3.18
CA THR A 298 18.01 -3.57 -2.28
C THR A 298 18.40 -4.70 -1.32
N SER A 299 17.56 -4.93 -0.31
CA SER A 299 17.63 -6.12 0.55
C SER A 299 16.97 -7.31 -0.14
N LYS A 300 17.52 -8.53 0.03
CA LYS A 300 16.87 -9.78 -0.39
C LYS A 300 15.48 -9.98 0.23
N HIS A 301 15.14 -9.17 1.19
CA HIS A 301 13.93 -9.27 1.99
C HIS A 301 12.89 -8.20 1.68
N SER A 302 13.15 -7.36 0.70
CA SER A 302 12.31 -6.20 0.35
C SER A 302 11.02 -6.53 -0.44
N GLY A 303 10.58 -7.80 -0.44
CA GLY A 303 9.31 -8.21 -1.04
C GLY A 303 9.21 -7.94 -2.53
N ASN A 304 8.29 -7.07 -2.93
CA ASN A 304 8.11 -6.75 -4.34
C ASN A 304 9.35 -6.09 -4.97
N ILE A 305 10.15 -5.33 -4.22
CA ILE A 305 11.34 -4.66 -4.78
C ILE A 305 12.32 -5.71 -5.30
N VAL A 306 12.73 -6.67 -4.47
CA VAL A 306 13.67 -7.71 -4.88
C VAL A 306 13.09 -8.59 -5.99
N ALA A 307 11.78 -8.86 -5.96
CA ALA A 307 11.13 -9.64 -7.02
C ALA A 307 11.21 -8.93 -8.37
N GLN A 308 11.03 -7.61 -8.40
CA GLN A 308 11.13 -6.79 -9.60
C GLN A 308 12.58 -6.60 -10.07
N VAL A 309 13.51 -6.40 -9.13
CA VAL A 309 14.96 -6.34 -9.45
C VAL A 309 15.42 -7.60 -10.17
N ASN A 310 15.05 -8.77 -9.66
CA ASN A 310 15.38 -10.06 -10.28
C ASN A 310 14.69 -10.25 -11.64
N TYR A 311 13.43 -9.84 -11.76
CA TYR A 311 12.69 -9.97 -13.01
C TYR A 311 13.22 -9.06 -14.12
N ASN A 312 13.57 -7.81 -13.78
CA ASN A 312 14.02 -6.80 -14.74
C ASN A 312 15.55 -6.78 -14.93
N ASN A 313 16.31 -7.52 -14.15
CA ASN A 313 17.78 -7.50 -14.18
C ASN A 313 18.35 -6.06 -14.06
N ASN A 314 17.75 -5.24 -13.22
CA ASN A 314 18.06 -3.82 -13.10
C ASN A 314 18.64 -3.42 -11.74
N GLY A 315 19.25 -4.36 -11.03
CA GLY A 315 19.83 -4.10 -9.72
C GLY A 315 20.44 -5.34 -9.09
N ILE A 316 20.80 -5.20 -7.83
CA ILE A 316 21.37 -6.27 -7.03
C ILE A 316 20.75 -6.26 -5.62
N ALA A 317 20.55 -7.45 -5.06
CA ALA A 317 20.00 -7.64 -3.72
C ALA A 317 21.02 -8.29 -2.79
N PHE A 318 21.19 -7.74 -1.59
CA PHE A 318 22.09 -8.24 -0.57
C PHE A 318 21.32 -8.77 0.65
N ASP A 319 21.93 -9.69 1.37
CA ASP A 319 21.39 -10.19 2.64
C ASP A 319 21.70 -9.22 3.79
N LYS A 320 22.92 -8.71 3.82
CA LYS A 320 23.43 -7.82 4.84
C LYS A 320 23.97 -6.53 4.24
N ILE A 321 23.85 -5.45 5.00
CA ILE A 321 24.36 -4.15 4.55
C ILE A 321 25.89 -4.16 4.36
N ASP A 322 26.62 -4.94 5.15
CA ASP A 322 28.09 -5.04 5.04
C ASP A 322 28.52 -5.63 3.69
N ASP A 323 27.74 -6.57 3.13
CA ASP A 323 27.99 -7.12 1.78
C ASP A 323 27.80 -6.04 0.71
N CYS A 324 26.77 -5.20 0.89
CA CYS A 324 26.51 -4.05 0.02
C CYS A 324 27.65 -3.00 0.10
N ILE A 325 28.10 -2.69 1.32
CA ILE A 325 29.22 -1.77 1.54
C ILE A 325 30.50 -2.30 0.86
N THR A 326 30.80 -3.58 1.04
CA THR A 326 31.94 -4.23 0.40
C THR A 326 31.84 -4.18 -1.14
N TYR A 327 30.65 -4.46 -1.68
CA TYR A 327 30.40 -4.38 -3.12
C TYR A 327 30.66 -2.97 -3.66
N LEU A 328 30.12 -1.92 -3.02
CA LEU A 328 30.28 -0.54 -3.47
C LEU A 328 31.70 -0.01 -3.26
N SER A 329 32.41 -0.47 -2.23
CA SER A 329 33.83 -0.12 -2.02
C SER A 329 34.73 -0.65 -3.15
N ASN A 330 34.38 -1.81 -3.70
CA ASN A 330 35.10 -2.45 -4.81
C ASN A 330 34.51 -2.14 -6.18
N PHE A 331 33.49 -1.28 -6.23
CA PHE A 331 32.77 -0.94 -7.45
C PHE A 331 33.71 -0.25 -8.45
N GLN A 332 33.95 -0.89 -9.59
CA GLN A 332 34.73 -0.31 -10.69
C GLN A 332 33.77 0.41 -11.62
N ASP A 333 33.84 1.68 -11.65
CA ASP A 333 33.28 2.80 -12.43
C ASP A 333 32.18 2.59 -13.52
N GLU A 334 31.67 1.39 -13.74
CA GLU A 334 30.58 1.12 -14.68
C GLU A 334 29.33 0.68 -13.93
N VAL A 335 28.40 1.63 -13.72
CA VAL A 335 27.03 1.26 -13.33
C VAL A 335 26.41 0.48 -14.50
N PRO A 336 25.94 -0.76 -14.28
CA PRO A 336 25.32 -1.53 -15.33
C PRO A 336 24.17 -0.77 -15.97
N LEU A 337 24.16 -0.69 -17.31
CA LEU A 337 23.06 -0.05 -18.04
C LEU A 337 21.78 -0.85 -17.79
N VAL A 338 20.77 -0.21 -17.26
CA VAL A 338 19.43 -0.79 -17.16
C VAL A 338 18.89 -0.98 -18.57
N LYS A 339 18.84 -2.24 -19.02
CA LYS A 339 18.21 -2.57 -20.28
C LYS A 339 16.71 -2.47 -20.12
N ALA A 340 16.06 -1.63 -20.92
CA ALA A 340 14.61 -1.55 -20.96
C ALA A 340 14.04 -2.88 -21.49
N ASN A 341 13.67 -3.75 -20.60
CA ASN A 341 12.86 -4.92 -20.93
C ASN A 341 11.43 -4.64 -20.46
N ASN A 342 10.57 -4.45 -21.46
CA ASN A 342 9.13 -4.57 -21.39
C ASN A 342 8.29 -3.52 -20.62
N VAL A 343 7.52 -2.84 -21.42
CA VAL A 343 6.28 -2.16 -21.09
C VAL A 343 5.41 -3.07 -20.21
N LEU A 344 5.24 -2.71 -18.96
CA LEU A 344 4.17 -3.27 -18.14
C LEU A 344 2.86 -2.70 -18.71
N THR A 345 2.07 -3.57 -19.30
CA THR A 345 0.84 -3.20 -19.99
C THR A 345 -0.18 -2.52 -19.09
N ASN A 346 -0.75 -1.47 -19.62
CA ASN A 346 -1.84 -0.65 -19.13
C ASN A 346 -2.95 -1.48 -18.47
N THR A 347 -3.20 -1.25 -17.18
CA THR A 347 -4.35 -1.82 -16.50
C THR A 347 -5.55 -0.91 -16.74
N ASN A 348 -6.30 -1.19 -17.77
CA ASN A 348 -7.62 -0.57 -17.95
C ASN A 348 -8.55 -1.04 -16.84
N PHE A 349 -9.12 -0.12 -16.08
CA PHE A 349 -10.23 -0.37 -15.12
C PHE A 349 -11.50 -0.94 -15.79
N SER A 350 -11.51 -1.07 -17.13
CA SER A 350 -12.60 -1.65 -17.92
C SER A 350 -12.89 -3.14 -17.66
N GLU A 351 -12.07 -3.81 -16.85
CA GLU A 351 -12.26 -5.22 -16.52
C GLU A 351 -13.00 -5.47 -15.19
N PHE A 352 -13.44 -4.45 -14.48
CA PHE A 352 -14.53 -4.61 -13.53
C PHE A 352 -15.81 -4.79 -14.35
N ASN A 353 -16.06 -6.01 -14.83
CA ASN A 353 -17.34 -6.36 -15.42
C ASN A 353 -18.35 -6.49 -14.29
N PHE A 354 -18.95 -5.37 -13.92
CA PHE A 354 -20.14 -5.38 -13.10
C PHE A 354 -21.28 -5.97 -13.94
N PRO A 355 -22.09 -6.85 -13.39
CA PRO A 355 -23.24 -7.38 -14.10
C PRO A 355 -24.18 -6.24 -14.50
N ASN A 356 -24.64 -6.22 -15.75
CA ASN A 356 -25.51 -5.17 -16.32
C ASN A 356 -26.95 -5.13 -15.71
N SER A 357 -27.27 -6.05 -14.81
CA SER A 357 -28.55 -6.08 -14.13
C SER A 357 -28.38 -6.57 -12.70
N ILE A 358 -28.70 -5.73 -11.77
CA ILE A 358 -28.85 -6.08 -10.35
C ILE A 358 -30.32 -5.82 -10.03
N ASP A 359 -31.00 -6.79 -9.43
CA ASP A 359 -32.34 -6.60 -8.89
C ASP A 359 -32.31 -5.38 -7.94
N GLU A 360 -33.36 -4.54 -8.06
CA GLU A 360 -33.50 -3.38 -7.20
C GLU A 360 -33.33 -3.78 -5.73
N MET A 361 -32.42 -3.08 -5.03
CA MET A 361 -32.27 -3.30 -3.60
C MET A 361 -33.54 -2.83 -2.89
N VAL A 362 -34.44 -3.74 -2.61
CA VAL A 362 -35.67 -3.47 -1.87
C VAL A 362 -35.39 -3.64 -0.38
N GLY A 363 -35.54 -2.58 0.39
CA GLY A 363 -35.32 -2.64 1.84
C GLY A 363 -35.62 -1.34 2.58
N LYS A 364 -35.44 -1.38 3.88
CA LYS A 364 -35.56 -0.21 4.74
C LYS A 364 -34.48 0.81 4.39
N VAL A 365 -34.78 2.09 4.60
CA VAL A 365 -33.84 3.20 4.42
C VAL A 365 -33.47 3.81 5.77
N LYS A 366 -32.21 4.22 5.92
CA LYS A 366 -31.72 4.90 7.12
C LYS A 366 -31.08 6.22 6.74
N ARG A 367 -31.52 7.30 7.39
CA ARG A 367 -30.89 8.62 7.27
C ARG A 367 -29.67 8.69 8.19
N PRO A 368 -28.66 9.56 7.87
CA PRO A 368 -27.50 9.73 8.73
C PRO A 368 -27.91 10.22 10.13
N TYR A 369 -27.10 9.86 11.12
CA TYR A 369 -27.25 10.37 12.49
C TYR A 369 -26.89 11.87 12.50
N ALA A 370 -27.90 12.74 12.53
CA ALA A 370 -27.71 14.18 12.34
C ALA A 370 -26.74 14.82 13.33
N ILE A 371 -26.91 14.52 14.62
CA ILE A 371 -26.07 15.09 15.70
C ILE A 371 -24.61 14.61 15.55
N ILE A 372 -24.41 13.30 15.37
CA ILE A 372 -23.07 12.72 15.22
C ILE A 372 -22.40 13.23 13.93
N SER A 373 -23.17 13.33 12.85
CA SER A 373 -22.69 13.87 11.57
C SER A 373 -22.27 15.34 11.69
N PHE A 374 -23.03 16.13 12.45
CA PHE A 374 -22.71 17.53 12.70
C PHE A 374 -21.41 17.66 13.51
N LEU A 375 -21.31 16.95 14.63
CA LEU A 375 -20.12 16.96 15.48
C LEU A 375 -18.88 16.49 14.71
N TYR A 376 -18.99 15.40 13.96
CA TYR A 376 -17.88 14.87 13.16
C TYR A 376 -17.39 15.84 12.10
N ARG A 377 -18.30 16.52 11.41
CA ARG A 377 -17.94 17.52 10.39
C ARG A 377 -17.15 18.68 11.00
N HIS A 378 -17.56 19.19 12.17
CA HIS A 378 -16.88 20.30 12.85
C HIS A 378 -15.53 19.93 13.43
N LEU A 379 -15.37 18.69 13.95
CA LEU A 379 -14.11 18.22 14.51
C LEU A 379 -13.07 17.84 13.44
N ARG A 380 -13.51 17.59 12.20
CA ARG A 380 -12.60 17.27 11.07
C ARG A 380 -12.06 18.52 10.38
N SER A 381 -12.69 19.68 10.56
CA SER A 381 -12.28 20.96 9.99
C SER A 381 -11.25 21.71 10.86
N GLU A 382 -10.97 21.24 12.06
CA GLU A 382 -9.88 21.67 12.96
C GLU A 382 -8.68 20.70 12.86
#